data_45b2d77f9f596961662f9de6ee82a28c
#
_entry.id   45b2d77f9f596961662f9de6ee82a28c
#
_cell.length_a   1.000
_cell.length_b   1.000
_cell.length_c   1.000
_cell.angle_alpha   90.00
_cell.angle_beta   90.00
_cell.angle_gamma   90.00
#
_symmetry.space_group_name_H-M   'P 1'
#
loop_
_entity.id
_entity.type
_entity.pdbx_description
1 polymer ?
#
loop_
_entity_poly.entity_id
_entity_poly.type
_entity_poly.pdbx_seq_one_letter_code
_entity_poly.pdbx_strand_id
1 'polypeptide(L)'
;MDFKEIDDSVKSRVMAMVDRVAGIKENDLYYFNQPVSELRGGARVLVRGREMGMYASYSYLGLVGHERINEAAIKAVEKYGTGTHGVRFLAGSLDLHEELENTIAEFKKTEAALTYSSGYVTNLTVVSSLVGRHDYVFSDKLNHASIVDGCLMSGAKFVRFRHNDIDNLAHRLAQVPKDAAKLVVADAVFSMDGDIIDLPRIVELCKEFNAWLMIDEAHSIGVLGDTGKGIEEHFGMENVVDIKMGTLSKTIPSVGGYIASSEEVITYLRHVSRAYIFSAALPPAQAAAANEAFRVILDEPWRTEKLRANTEQFIGGLKQRGFDTLLTETAIVPIVCGEDDMAYSLTRASQEKDIFVLPVVSPAVPEGMARLRATVTAAHEQDEIEYAMNVVEEAGKKLGII
;
A
#
# COMPACT_ATOMS: atom_id res chain seq x y z
N MET A 1 -16.32 -17.14 -29.88
CA MET A 1 -16.57 -15.78 -30.40
C MET A 1 -15.33 -15.36 -31.15
N ASP A 2 -15.40 -15.12 -32.45
CA ASP A 2 -14.24 -14.65 -33.19
C ASP A 2 -14.04 -13.16 -32.87
N PHE A 3 -12.99 -12.85 -32.10
CA PHE A 3 -12.68 -11.50 -31.64
C PHE A 3 -12.40 -10.50 -32.78
N LYS A 4 -12.17 -11.01 -34.00
CA LYS A 4 -11.90 -10.17 -35.18
C LYS A 4 -13.16 -9.53 -35.82
N GLU A 5 -14.36 -10.02 -35.50
CA GLU A 5 -15.60 -9.52 -36.09
C GLU A 5 -16.22 -8.32 -35.35
N ILE A 6 -15.75 -8.01 -34.14
CA ILE A 6 -16.24 -6.84 -33.37
C ILE A 6 -15.34 -5.65 -33.68
N ASP A 7 -15.85 -4.66 -34.41
CA ASP A 7 -15.11 -3.43 -34.73
C ASP A 7 -15.76 -2.22 -34.02
N ASP A 8 -15.28 -1.94 -32.80
CA ASP A 8 -15.74 -0.83 -31.97
C ASP A 8 -14.64 -0.28 -31.07
N SER A 9 -14.98 0.74 -30.27
CA SER A 9 -14.02 1.39 -29.34
C SER A 9 -13.53 0.46 -28.22
N VAL A 10 -14.25 -0.59 -27.89
CA VAL A 10 -13.82 -1.58 -26.90
C VAL A 10 -12.72 -2.44 -27.48
N LYS A 11 -12.95 -2.96 -28.71
CA LYS A 11 -11.92 -3.74 -29.43
C LYS A 11 -10.65 -2.93 -29.63
N SER A 12 -10.77 -1.68 -30.07
CA SER A 12 -9.60 -0.80 -30.27
C SER A 12 -8.78 -0.64 -28.99
N ARG A 13 -9.41 -0.43 -27.82
CA ARG A 13 -8.72 -0.36 -26.53
C ARG A 13 -8.05 -1.68 -26.13
N VAL A 14 -8.75 -2.81 -26.35
CA VAL A 14 -8.20 -4.13 -26.05
C VAL A 14 -6.98 -4.41 -26.92
N MET A 15 -7.09 -4.18 -28.24
CA MET A 15 -6.01 -4.44 -29.18
C MET A 15 -4.79 -3.55 -28.94
N ALA A 16 -4.99 -2.26 -28.65
CA ALA A 16 -3.88 -1.37 -28.30
C ALA A 16 -3.06 -1.88 -27.11
N MET A 17 -3.73 -2.44 -26.09
CA MET A 17 -3.02 -3.05 -24.95
C MET A 17 -2.34 -4.37 -25.33
N VAL A 18 -3.00 -5.21 -26.13
CA VAL A 18 -2.43 -6.49 -26.61
C VAL A 18 -1.16 -6.23 -27.42
N ASP A 19 -1.21 -5.28 -28.34
CA ASP A 19 -0.07 -4.93 -29.21
C ASP A 19 1.10 -4.34 -28.40
N ARG A 20 0.78 -3.47 -27.42
CA ARG A 20 1.80 -2.95 -26.49
C ARG A 20 2.49 -4.07 -25.70
N VAL A 21 1.71 -4.99 -25.15
CA VAL A 21 2.25 -6.14 -24.38
C VAL A 21 3.05 -7.08 -25.31
N ALA A 22 2.59 -7.30 -26.54
CA ALA A 22 3.31 -8.11 -27.52
C ALA A 22 4.70 -7.51 -27.83
N GLY A 23 4.78 -6.21 -28.10
CA GLY A 23 6.04 -5.53 -28.31
C GLY A 23 7.02 -5.61 -27.11
N ILE A 24 6.51 -5.49 -25.89
CA ILE A 24 7.31 -5.68 -24.67
C ILE A 24 7.85 -7.12 -24.58
N LYS A 25 7.02 -8.13 -24.93
CA LYS A 25 7.41 -9.54 -24.88
C LYS A 25 8.42 -9.90 -25.99
N GLU A 26 8.24 -9.38 -27.21
CA GLU A 26 9.14 -9.60 -28.34
C GLU A 26 10.56 -9.09 -28.06
N ASN A 27 10.68 -8.02 -27.25
CA ASN A 27 11.97 -7.46 -26.82
C ASN A 27 12.50 -8.08 -25.52
N ASP A 28 11.85 -9.13 -25.01
CA ASP A 28 12.21 -9.80 -23.75
C ASP A 28 12.26 -8.86 -22.53
N LEU A 29 11.32 -7.89 -22.49
CA LEU A 29 11.19 -6.86 -21.45
C LEU A 29 9.98 -7.07 -20.54
N TYR A 30 9.27 -8.21 -20.65
CA TYR A 30 8.09 -8.47 -19.86
C TYR A 30 8.43 -9.03 -18.46
N TYR A 31 8.63 -8.14 -17.51
CA TYR A 31 8.98 -8.44 -16.11
C TYR A 31 7.79 -8.51 -15.17
N PHE A 32 6.56 -8.33 -15.66
CA PHE A 32 5.35 -8.37 -14.85
C PHE A 32 4.86 -9.81 -14.64
N ASN A 33 4.11 -10.03 -13.55
CA ASN A 33 3.48 -11.32 -13.23
C ASN A 33 4.46 -12.52 -13.21
N GLN A 34 5.69 -12.31 -12.74
CA GLN A 34 6.65 -13.39 -12.56
C GLN A 34 6.27 -14.22 -11.31
N PRO A 35 5.96 -15.53 -11.45
CA PRO A 35 5.54 -16.32 -10.30
C PRO A 35 6.72 -16.61 -9.37
N VAL A 36 6.52 -16.35 -8.08
CA VAL A 36 7.38 -16.87 -7.02
C VAL A 36 6.95 -18.31 -6.75
N SER A 37 7.89 -19.25 -6.90
CA SER A 37 7.61 -20.69 -6.72
C SER A 37 7.77 -21.13 -5.28
N GLU A 38 8.65 -20.48 -4.51
CA GLU A 38 8.98 -20.89 -3.14
C GLU A 38 9.60 -19.73 -2.36
N LEU A 39 9.35 -19.71 -1.05
CA LEU A 39 10.07 -18.87 -0.09
C LEU A 39 11.32 -19.62 0.37
N ARG A 40 12.47 -18.93 0.39
CA ARG A 40 13.78 -19.53 0.77
C ARG A 40 14.25 -19.07 2.16
N GLY A 41 13.37 -18.39 2.90
CA GLY A 41 13.70 -17.76 4.18
C GLY A 41 14.34 -16.38 4.01
N GLY A 42 14.31 -15.58 5.07
CA GLY A 42 14.76 -14.18 5.00
C GLY A 42 14.03 -13.40 3.91
N ALA A 43 14.78 -12.65 3.13
CA ALA A 43 14.27 -11.90 1.98
C ALA A 43 14.51 -12.63 0.63
N ARG A 44 14.63 -13.96 0.62
CA ARG A 44 14.94 -14.75 -0.57
C ARG A 44 13.76 -15.54 -1.10
N VAL A 45 13.67 -15.64 -2.41
CA VAL A 45 12.60 -16.34 -3.12
C VAL A 45 13.14 -17.13 -4.31
N LEU A 46 12.41 -18.18 -4.70
CA LEU A 46 12.69 -18.93 -5.93
C LEU A 46 11.79 -18.39 -7.05
N VAL A 47 12.39 -17.86 -8.10
CA VAL A 47 11.69 -17.34 -9.29
C VAL A 47 12.28 -18.00 -10.52
N ARG A 48 11.45 -18.70 -11.31
CA ARG A 48 11.90 -19.42 -12.53
C ARG A 48 13.12 -20.31 -12.31
N GLY A 49 13.18 -20.99 -11.16
CA GLY A 49 14.27 -21.91 -10.80
C GLY A 49 15.56 -21.22 -10.31
N ARG A 50 15.58 -19.91 -10.14
CA ARG A 50 16.71 -19.14 -9.59
C ARG A 50 16.34 -18.56 -8.24
N GLU A 51 17.25 -18.67 -7.27
CA GLU A 51 17.12 -18.00 -5.99
C GLU A 51 17.52 -16.54 -6.12
N MET A 52 16.64 -15.63 -5.68
CA MET A 52 16.83 -14.18 -5.81
C MET A 52 16.52 -13.46 -4.49
N GLY A 53 17.23 -12.37 -4.21
CA GLY A 53 16.88 -11.41 -3.17
C GLY A 53 15.64 -10.60 -3.59
N MET A 54 14.62 -10.53 -2.72
CA MET A 54 13.32 -9.93 -3.02
C MET A 54 13.28 -8.44 -2.66
N TYR A 55 13.49 -7.58 -3.63
CA TYR A 55 13.42 -6.11 -3.49
C TYR A 55 12.14 -5.49 -4.08
N ALA A 56 11.12 -6.29 -4.38
CA ALA A 56 9.83 -5.83 -4.90
C ALA A 56 8.65 -6.15 -3.95
N SER A 57 8.94 -6.55 -2.71
CA SER A 57 7.95 -6.98 -1.73
C SER A 57 7.29 -5.79 -1.02
N TYR A 58 6.06 -6.01 -0.52
CA TYR A 58 5.40 -5.15 0.47
C TYR A 58 5.51 -5.70 1.90
N SER A 59 6.25 -6.78 2.12
CA SER A 59 6.44 -7.43 3.43
C SER A 59 7.51 -6.69 4.24
N TYR A 60 7.24 -5.43 4.61
CA TYR A 60 8.23 -4.54 5.22
C TYR A 60 8.93 -5.14 6.43
N LEU A 61 8.19 -5.79 7.33
CA LEU A 61 8.73 -6.45 8.51
C LEU A 61 9.20 -7.90 8.28
N GLY A 62 9.13 -8.40 7.03
CA GLY A 62 9.53 -9.76 6.69
C GLY A 62 8.65 -10.85 7.33
N LEU A 63 7.35 -10.58 7.46
CA LEU A 63 6.42 -11.50 8.14
C LEU A 63 5.84 -12.59 7.24
N VAL A 64 6.07 -12.53 5.92
CA VAL A 64 5.63 -13.61 5.01
C VAL A 64 6.38 -14.89 5.36
N GLY A 65 5.64 -15.95 5.69
CA GLY A 65 6.21 -17.24 6.11
C GLY A 65 6.55 -17.33 7.60
N HIS A 66 6.21 -16.35 8.43
CA HIS A 66 6.43 -16.37 9.87
C HIS A 66 5.67 -17.53 10.53
N GLU A 67 6.36 -18.32 11.36
CA GLU A 67 5.86 -19.58 11.94
C GLU A 67 4.55 -19.38 12.71
N ARG A 68 4.49 -18.44 13.66
CA ARG A 68 3.29 -18.14 14.47
C ARG A 68 2.09 -17.78 13.60
N ILE A 69 2.32 -16.99 12.54
CA ILE A 69 1.26 -16.53 11.63
C ILE A 69 0.74 -17.71 10.80
N ASN A 70 1.63 -18.55 10.29
CA ASN A 70 1.27 -19.76 9.56
C ASN A 70 0.46 -20.73 10.45
N GLU A 71 0.90 -20.96 11.69
CA GLU A 71 0.18 -21.81 12.65
C GLU A 71 -1.23 -21.28 12.96
N ALA A 72 -1.37 -19.96 13.16
CA ALA A 72 -2.67 -19.35 13.39
C ALA A 72 -3.64 -19.60 12.22
N ALA A 73 -3.14 -19.45 10.99
CA ALA A 73 -3.92 -19.72 9.77
C ALA A 73 -4.35 -21.20 9.69
N ILE A 74 -3.43 -22.15 9.96
CA ILE A 74 -3.70 -23.60 9.95
C ILE A 74 -4.79 -23.94 10.98
N LYS A 75 -4.63 -23.50 12.23
CA LYS A 75 -5.61 -23.72 13.31
C LYS A 75 -7.00 -23.16 12.97
N ALA A 76 -7.05 -22.01 12.28
CA ALA A 76 -8.31 -21.43 11.83
C ALA A 76 -8.99 -22.28 10.75
N VAL A 77 -8.22 -22.86 9.81
CA VAL A 77 -8.77 -23.80 8.81
C VAL A 77 -9.30 -25.06 9.48
N GLU A 78 -8.59 -25.61 10.45
CA GLU A 78 -9.03 -26.79 11.20
C GLU A 78 -10.34 -26.55 11.97
N LYS A 79 -10.51 -25.36 12.57
CA LYS A 79 -11.70 -25.01 13.37
C LYS A 79 -12.91 -24.58 12.53
N TYR A 80 -12.71 -23.75 11.50
CA TYR A 80 -13.78 -23.10 10.77
C TYR A 80 -13.93 -23.55 9.32
N GLY A 81 -12.99 -24.33 8.77
CA GLY A 81 -12.92 -24.62 7.33
C GLY A 81 -12.28 -23.48 6.53
N THR A 82 -12.45 -23.51 5.21
CA THR A 82 -11.75 -22.60 4.28
C THR A 82 -12.48 -21.30 4.01
N GLY A 83 -13.74 -21.17 4.43
CA GLY A 83 -14.57 -20.00 4.12
C GLY A 83 -15.61 -19.71 5.20
N THR A 84 -16.47 -18.75 4.92
CA THR A 84 -17.57 -18.33 5.78
C THR A 84 -18.91 -18.65 5.13
N HIS A 85 -20.00 -18.57 5.90
CA HIS A 85 -21.35 -18.83 5.40
C HIS A 85 -21.95 -17.65 4.59
N GLY A 86 -21.14 -16.61 4.30
CA GLY A 86 -21.61 -15.48 3.50
C GLY A 86 -21.01 -14.14 3.91
N VAL A 87 -21.86 -13.10 3.82
CA VAL A 87 -21.46 -11.73 4.16
C VAL A 87 -21.51 -11.50 5.67
N ARG A 88 -20.66 -10.58 6.16
CA ARG A 88 -20.58 -10.25 7.59
C ARG A 88 -21.92 -9.83 8.19
N PHE A 89 -22.72 -9.10 7.44
CA PHE A 89 -24.02 -8.57 7.88
C PHE A 89 -25.11 -9.64 8.07
N LEU A 90 -24.93 -10.85 7.54
CA LEU A 90 -25.87 -11.96 7.67
C LEU A 90 -25.23 -13.12 8.45
N ALA A 91 -24.78 -14.16 7.76
CA ALA A 91 -24.29 -15.39 8.37
C ALA A 91 -22.78 -15.60 8.27
N GLY A 92 -22.04 -14.62 7.77
CA GLY A 92 -20.59 -14.73 7.53
C GLY A 92 -19.72 -14.27 8.69
N SER A 93 -20.27 -13.72 9.78
CA SER A 93 -19.48 -13.32 10.94
C SER A 93 -19.03 -14.53 11.76
N LEU A 94 -17.75 -14.54 12.11
CA LEU A 94 -17.14 -15.47 13.05
C LEU A 94 -16.61 -14.68 14.25
N ASP A 95 -16.47 -15.33 15.41
CA ASP A 95 -15.79 -14.78 16.58
C ASP A 95 -14.38 -14.24 16.24
N LEU A 96 -13.69 -14.95 15.36
CA LEU A 96 -12.36 -14.56 14.83
C LEU A 96 -12.33 -13.18 14.14
N HIS A 97 -13.43 -12.76 13.52
CA HIS A 97 -13.50 -11.42 12.92
C HIS A 97 -13.62 -10.33 13.99
N GLU A 98 -14.40 -10.58 15.03
CA GLU A 98 -14.55 -9.66 16.16
C GLU A 98 -13.22 -9.54 16.92
N GLU A 99 -12.54 -10.66 17.12
CA GLU A 99 -11.20 -10.69 17.73
C GLU A 99 -10.20 -9.84 16.93
N LEU A 100 -10.16 -9.99 15.59
CA LEU A 100 -9.31 -9.19 14.72
C LEU A 100 -9.67 -7.69 14.79
N GLU A 101 -10.96 -7.33 14.76
CA GLU A 101 -11.41 -5.95 14.84
C GLU A 101 -11.05 -5.32 16.20
N ASN A 102 -11.17 -6.06 17.29
CA ASN A 102 -10.72 -5.61 18.61
C ASN A 102 -9.21 -5.41 18.66
N THR A 103 -8.43 -6.35 18.12
CA THR A 103 -6.96 -6.24 18.03
C THR A 103 -6.53 -5.01 17.23
N ILE A 104 -7.20 -4.73 16.10
CA ILE A 104 -6.93 -3.53 15.30
C ILE A 104 -7.27 -2.25 16.07
N ALA A 105 -8.42 -2.21 16.73
CA ALA A 105 -8.85 -1.05 17.53
C ALA A 105 -7.84 -0.75 18.66
N GLU A 106 -7.40 -1.78 19.38
CA GLU A 106 -6.36 -1.66 20.41
C GLU A 106 -5.01 -1.20 19.83
N PHE A 107 -4.57 -1.81 18.73
CA PHE A 107 -3.33 -1.45 18.06
C PHE A 107 -3.32 0.01 17.59
N LYS A 108 -4.45 0.48 17.04
CA LYS A 108 -4.63 1.86 16.54
C LYS A 108 -5.07 2.85 17.61
N LYS A 109 -5.28 2.40 18.86
CA LYS A 109 -5.79 3.22 19.96
C LYS A 109 -7.11 3.93 19.60
N THR A 110 -8.06 3.20 19.01
CA THR A 110 -9.40 3.68 18.65
C THR A 110 -10.47 2.92 19.41
N GLU A 111 -11.70 3.42 19.41
CA GLU A 111 -12.82 2.77 20.11
C GLU A 111 -13.25 1.49 19.42
N ALA A 112 -13.20 1.46 18.08
CA ALA A 112 -13.63 0.31 17.30
C ALA A 112 -12.89 0.20 15.96
N ALA A 113 -13.05 -0.96 15.30
CA ALA A 113 -12.58 -1.19 13.94
C ALA A 113 -13.58 -2.03 13.14
N LEU A 114 -13.46 -1.98 11.81
CA LEU A 114 -14.25 -2.76 10.87
C LEU A 114 -13.38 -3.28 9.74
N THR A 115 -13.48 -4.58 9.46
CA THR A 115 -12.67 -5.24 8.41
C THR A 115 -13.44 -5.43 7.11
N TYR A 116 -12.72 -5.37 5.99
CA TYR A 116 -13.22 -5.50 4.61
C TYR A 116 -12.39 -6.49 3.82
N SER A 117 -12.89 -6.93 2.67
CA SER A 117 -12.25 -7.96 1.83
C SER A 117 -10.93 -7.54 1.16
N SER A 118 -10.66 -6.25 1.02
CA SER A 118 -9.36 -5.73 0.56
C SER A 118 -9.20 -4.25 0.92
N GLY A 119 -7.96 -3.75 0.95
CA GLY A 119 -7.68 -2.32 1.16
C GLY A 119 -8.27 -1.44 0.05
N TYR A 120 -8.23 -1.90 -1.20
CA TYR A 120 -8.85 -1.18 -2.33
C TYR A 120 -10.34 -0.95 -2.09
N VAL A 121 -11.06 -2.02 -1.77
CA VAL A 121 -12.51 -1.98 -1.50
C VAL A 121 -12.82 -1.15 -0.26
N THR A 122 -11.93 -1.13 0.74
CA THR A 122 -12.09 -0.30 1.94
C THR A 122 -12.15 1.19 1.57
N ASN A 123 -11.14 1.71 0.87
CA ASN A 123 -11.13 3.10 0.42
C ASN A 123 -12.36 3.44 -0.44
N LEU A 124 -12.64 2.58 -1.43
CA LEU A 124 -13.75 2.78 -2.36
C LEU A 124 -15.09 2.95 -1.62
N THR A 125 -15.39 2.02 -0.68
CA THR A 125 -16.68 2.01 0.00
C THR A 125 -16.75 3.07 1.11
N VAL A 126 -15.67 3.31 1.83
CA VAL A 126 -15.65 4.23 2.97
C VAL A 126 -15.79 5.68 2.50
N VAL A 127 -14.96 6.11 1.54
CA VAL A 127 -15.07 7.47 0.99
C VAL A 127 -16.46 7.70 0.39
N SER A 128 -16.97 6.73 -0.42
CA SER A 128 -18.29 6.87 -1.02
C SER A 128 -19.48 6.74 -0.06
N SER A 129 -19.25 6.24 1.16
CA SER A 129 -20.28 6.18 2.22
C SER A 129 -20.31 7.45 3.09
N LEU A 130 -19.17 8.14 3.23
CA LEU A 130 -19.04 9.28 4.15
C LEU A 130 -19.44 10.61 3.52
N VAL A 131 -19.24 10.77 2.20
CA VAL A 131 -19.55 12.03 1.48
C VAL A 131 -20.38 11.77 0.22
N GLY A 132 -21.20 12.75 -0.16
CA GLY A 132 -22.11 12.67 -1.30
C GLY A 132 -22.19 13.98 -2.08
N ARG A 133 -23.18 14.07 -3.00
CA ARG A 133 -23.29 15.16 -4.02
C ARG A 133 -23.24 16.59 -3.50
N HIS A 134 -23.56 16.81 -2.24
CA HIS A 134 -23.59 18.15 -1.64
C HIS A 134 -22.31 18.48 -0.87
N ASP A 135 -21.46 17.50 -0.67
CA ASP A 135 -20.26 17.55 0.14
C ASP A 135 -19.01 17.77 -0.73
N TYR A 136 -17.87 17.97 -0.08
CA TYR A 136 -16.58 18.12 -0.72
C TYR A 136 -15.61 17.06 -0.22
N VAL A 137 -14.86 16.46 -1.14
CA VAL A 137 -13.75 15.57 -0.83
C VAL A 137 -12.45 16.14 -1.41
N PHE A 138 -11.44 16.32 -0.55
CA PHE A 138 -10.12 16.83 -0.90
C PHE A 138 -9.15 15.66 -0.90
N SER A 139 -8.42 15.48 -1.98
CA SER A 139 -7.49 14.38 -2.16
C SER A 139 -6.16 14.87 -2.69
N ASP A 140 -5.07 14.37 -2.11
CA ASP A 140 -3.74 14.56 -2.69
C ASP A 140 -3.69 14.02 -4.12
N LYS A 141 -2.93 14.68 -4.99
CA LYS A 141 -2.82 14.33 -6.40
C LYS A 141 -2.22 12.93 -6.63
N LEU A 142 -1.34 12.47 -5.72
CA LEU A 142 -0.66 11.17 -5.79
C LEU A 142 -1.29 10.09 -4.91
N ASN A 143 -2.44 10.36 -4.29
CA ASN A 143 -3.18 9.33 -3.57
C ASN A 143 -3.42 8.08 -4.40
N HIS A 144 -3.49 6.95 -3.71
CA HIS A 144 -3.75 5.66 -4.31
C HIS A 144 -5.04 5.64 -5.14
N ALA A 145 -5.05 4.88 -6.23
CA ALA A 145 -6.17 4.79 -7.17
C ALA A 145 -7.51 4.46 -6.47
N SER A 146 -7.51 3.64 -5.42
CA SER A 146 -8.72 3.30 -4.66
C SER A 146 -9.36 4.50 -3.96
N ILE A 147 -8.57 5.46 -3.50
CA ILE A 147 -9.05 6.73 -2.93
C ILE A 147 -9.69 7.57 -4.02
N VAL A 148 -9.00 7.70 -5.17
CA VAL A 148 -9.50 8.43 -6.34
C VAL A 148 -10.84 7.86 -6.80
N ASP A 149 -10.94 6.54 -6.93
CA ASP A 149 -12.17 5.86 -7.34
C ASP A 149 -13.28 6.02 -6.30
N GLY A 150 -12.94 5.98 -5.01
CA GLY A 150 -13.88 6.28 -3.92
C GLY A 150 -14.43 7.71 -3.99
N CYS A 151 -13.55 8.69 -4.25
CA CYS A 151 -13.95 10.09 -4.45
C CYS A 151 -14.90 10.25 -5.66
N LEU A 152 -14.58 9.62 -6.79
CA LEU A 152 -15.42 9.65 -7.99
C LEU A 152 -16.78 8.97 -7.75
N MET A 153 -16.79 7.81 -7.08
CA MET A 153 -18.00 7.04 -6.79
C MET A 153 -18.91 7.75 -5.79
N SER A 154 -18.39 8.55 -4.87
CA SER A 154 -19.17 9.28 -3.87
C SER A 154 -20.16 10.28 -4.50
N GLY A 155 -19.84 10.79 -5.68
CA GLY A 155 -20.54 11.89 -6.32
C GLY A 155 -20.34 13.24 -5.63
N ALA A 156 -19.49 13.33 -4.62
CA ALA A 156 -19.09 14.57 -3.97
C ALA A 156 -18.29 15.49 -4.93
N LYS A 157 -18.20 16.76 -4.58
CA LYS A 157 -17.32 17.70 -5.29
C LYS A 157 -15.89 17.32 -5.02
N PHE A 158 -15.25 16.65 -5.98
CA PHE A 158 -13.90 16.13 -5.91
C PHE A 158 -12.88 17.23 -6.19
N VAL A 159 -12.10 17.63 -5.18
CA VAL A 159 -11.08 18.67 -5.22
C VAL A 159 -9.71 18.05 -5.03
N ARG A 160 -8.87 18.10 -6.06
CA ARG A 160 -7.47 17.68 -5.94
C ARG A 160 -6.60 18.84 -5.49
N PHE A 161 -5.67 18.57 -4.56
CA PHE A 161 -4.59 19.49 -4.23
C PHE A 161 -3.25 18.93 -4.70
N ARG A 162 -2.25 19.81 -4.84
CA ARG A 162 -0.90 19.41 -5.28
C ARG A 162 -0.28 18.52 -4.22
N HIS A 163 0.50 17.55 -4.71
CA HIS A 163 1.13 16.54 -3.87
C HIS A 163 1.92 17.18 -2.73
N ASN A 164 1.58 16.75 -1.50
CA ASN A 164 2.18 17.16 -0.23
C ASN A 164 2.30 18.70 -0.05
N ASP A 165 1.47 19.48 -0.78
CA ASP A 165 1.43 20.94 -0.75
C ASP A 165 0.28 21.42 0.14
N ILE A 166 0.59 21.58 1.40
CA ILE A 166 -0.39 21.96 2.44
C ILE A 166 -0.92 23.39 2.25
N ASP A 167 -0.12 24.29 1.71
CA ASP A 167 -0.58 25.64 1.40
C ASP A 167 -1.62 25.62 0.26
N ASN A 168 -1.44 24.73 -0.72
CA ASN A 168 -2.43 24.52 -1.77
C ASN A 168 -3.71 23.89 -1.20
N LEU A 169 -3.62 22.94 -0.26
CA LEU A 169 -4.79 22.41 0.43
C LEU A 169 -5.55 23.49 1.18
N ALA A 170 -4.85 24.35 1.96
CA ALA A 170 -5.43 25.47 2.67
C ALA A 170 -6.19 26.42 1.72
N HIS A 171 -5.56 26.79 0.59
CA HIS A 171 -6.18 27.60 -0.44
C HIS A 171 -7.46 26.96 -1.01
N ARG A 172 -7.46 25.65 -1.24
CA ARG A 172 -8.63 24.92 -1.75
C ARG A 172 -9.76 24.87 -0.71
N LEU A 173 -9.44 24.60 0.56
CA LEU A 173 -10.41 24.58 1.65
C LEU A 173 -11.08 25.94 1.86
N ALA A 174 -10.32 27.04 1.75
CA ALA A 174 -10.83 28.40 1.87
C ALA A 174 -11.85 28.78 0.79
N GLN A 175 -11.88 28.09 -0.35
CA GLN A 175 -12.83 28.34 -1.45
C GLN A 175 -14.20 27.68 -1.24
N VAL A 176 -14.36 26.87 -0.20
CA VAL A 176 -15.58 26.11 0.06
C VAL A 176 -16.38 26.74 1.18
N PRO A 177 -17.73 26.75 1.11
CA PRO A 177 -18.58 27.27 2.18
C PRO A 177 -18.25 26.64 3.55
N LYS A 178 -18.24 27.46 4.60
CA LYS A 178 -17.84 27.01 5.94
C LYS A 178 -18.73 25.90 6.50
N ASP A 179 -20.01 25.94 6.16
CA ASP A 179 -21.04 25.00 6.57
C ASP A 179 -21.12 23.71 5.72
N ALA A 180 -20.40 23.66 4.61
CA ALA A 180 -20.36 22.46 3.79
C ALA A 180 -19.58 21.33 4.51
N ALA A 181 -20.06 20.11 4.40
CA ALA A 181 -19.31 18.94 4.86
C ALA A 181 -18.06 18.72 3.98
N LYS A 182 -16.94 18.44 4.63
CA LYS A 182 -15.63 18.30 4.01
C LYS A 182 -14.93 17.06 4.53
N LEU A 183 -14.35 16.28 3.63
CA LEU A 183 -13.47 15.16 3.94
C LEU A 183 -12.12 15.40 3.25
N VAL A 184 -11.03 15.43 4.02
CA VAL A 184 -9.66 15.42 3.50
C VAL A 184 -9.17 13.98 3.56
N VAL A 185 -8.64 13.47 2.45
CA VAL A 185 -8.09 12.09 2.36
C VAL A 185 -6.68 12.15 1.80
N ALA A 186 -5.74 11.49 2.49
CA ALA A 186 -4.36 11.36 2.03
C ALA A 186 -3.75 10.00 2.39
N ASP A 187 -2.80 9.53 1.57
CA ASP A 187 -1.90 8.45 1.95
C ASP A 187 -0.92 8.94 3.03
N ALA A 188 -0.65 8.13 4.03
CA ALA A 188 0.37 8.42 5.05
C ALA A 188 1.78 8.37 4.46
N VAL A 189 2.01 7.37 3.59
CA VAL A 189 3.23 7.16 2.82
C VAL A 189 2.84 6.90 1.38
N PHE A 190 3.38 7.68 0.45
CA PHE A 190 3.04 7.57 -0.96
C PHE A 190 3.75 6.39 -1.63
N SER A 191 2.97 5.53 -2.26
CA SER A 191 3.38 4.19 -2.68
C SER A 191 4.48 4.15 -3.75
N MET A 192 4.66 5.23 -4.54
CA MET A 192 5.61 5.31 -5.64
C MET A 192 6.85 6.15 -5.31
N ASP A 193 6.74 7.08 -4.38
CA ASP A 193 7.80 8.04 -4.04
C ASP A 193 8.42 7.77 -2.65
N GLY A 194 7.66 7.13 -1.74
CA GLY A 194 8.13 6.76 -0.41
C GLY A 194 8.22 7.92 0.58
N ASP A 195 7.72 9.10 0.22
CA ASP A 195 7.65 10.26 1.08
C ASP A 195 6.46 10.19 2.05
N ILE A 196 6.54 10.98 3.11
CA ILE A 196 5.56 11.00 4.21
C ILE A 196 4.76 12.29 4.12
N ILE A 197 3.44 12.20 4.34
CA ILE A 197 2.55 13.36 4.38
C ILE A 197 2.83 14.21 5.63
N ASP A 198 2.76 15.53 5.53
CA ASP A 198 2.87 16.45 6.67
C ASP A 198 1.58 16.41 7.52
N LEU A 199 1.46 15.35 8.34
CA LEU A 199 0.29 15.14 9.18
C LEU A 199 0.00 16.29 10.14
N PRO A 200 1.00 16.87 10.86
CA PRO A 200 0.73 17.97 11.79
C PRO A 200 0.01 19.13 11.14
N ARG A 201 0.48 19.59 9.98
CA ARG A 201 -0.13 20.72 9.28
C ARG A 201 -1.51 20.39 8.71
N ILE A 202 -1.72 19.17 8.19
CA ILE A 202 -3.05 18.76 7.71
C ILE A 202 -4.06 18.75 8.85
N VAL A 203 -3.68 18.23 10.01
CA VAL A 203 -4.54 18.20 11.22
C VAL A 203 -4.94 19.62 11.64
N GLU A 204 -4.00 20.57 11.63
CA GLU A 204 -4.30 21.97 11.93
C GLU A 204 -5.32 22.55 10.95
N LEU A 205 -5.14 22.31 9.66
CA LEU A 205 -6.07 22.78 8.63
C LEU A 205 -7.46 22.13 8.76
N CYS A 206 -7.52 20.82 9.01
CA CYS A 206 -8.79 20.14 9.20
C CYS A 206 -9.58 20.73 10.37
N LYS A 207 -8.91 21.05 11.48
CA LYS A 207 -9.52 21.77 12.62
C LYS A 207 -10.00 23.17 12.26
N GLU A 208 -9.16 23.97 11.55
CA GLU A 208 -9.46 25.34 11.14
C GLU A 208 -10.70 25.39 10.23
N PHE A 209 -10.77 24.47 9.26
CA PHE A 209 -11.82 24.45 8.24
C PHE A 209 -13.00 23.52 8.57
N ASN A 210 -13.05 22.94 9.77
CA ASN A 210 -14.06 21.96 10.19
C ASN A 210 -14.22 20.84 9.15
N ALA A 211 -13.12 20.16 8.80
CA ALA A 211 -13.05 19.06 7.87
C ALA A 211 -12.72 17.76 8.61
N TRP A 212 -13.32 16.65 8.19
CA TRP A 212 -12.94 15.31 8.60
C TRP A 212 -11.62 14.92 7.94
N LEU A 213 -10.79 14.16 8.65
CA LEU A 213 -9.52 13.66 8.17
C LEU A 213 -9.51 12.13 8.09
N MET A 214 -9.28 11.62 6.88
CA MET A 214 -9.01 10.20 6.64
C MET A 214 -7.58 10.02 6.17
N ILE A 215 -6.83 9.13 6.82
CA ILE A 215 -5.46 8.77 6.41
C ILE A 215 -5.41 7.29 6.04
N ASP A 216 -4.89 7.01 4.84
CA ASP A 216 -4.57 5.66 4.37
C ASP A 216 -3.16 5.27 4.85
N GLU A 217 -3.11 4.35 5.78
CA GLU A 217 -1.90 3.85 6.41
C GLU A 217 -1.39 2.53 5.79
N ALA A 218 -1.79 2.20 4.59
CA ALA A 218 -1.41 0.95 3.94
C ALA A 218 0.11 0.74 3.83
N HIS A 219 0.89 1.81 3.78
CA HIS A 219 2.35 1.79 3.70
C HIS A 219 3.04 2.29 4.98
N SER A 220 2.31 2.67 6.02
CA SER A 220 2.87 3.18 7.27
C SER A 220 2.87 2.16 8.42
N ILE A 221 1.91 1.23 8.42
CA ILE A 221 1.85 0.17 9.46
C ILE A 221 3.07 -0.74 9.37
N GLY A 222 3.77 -0.88 10.50
CA GLY A 222 5.04 -1.60 10.60
C GLY A 222 6.25 -0.84 10.03
N VAL A 223 6.04 0.38 9.48
CA VAL A 223 7.09 1.20 8.85
C VAL A 223 7.36 2.47 9.64
N LEU A 224 6.32 3.17 10.04
CA LEU A 224 6.41 4.43 10.77
C LEU A 224 6.11 4.25 12.27
N GLY A 225 6.74 5.08 13.07
CA GLY A 225 6.67 5.05 14.52
C GLY A 225 7.65 4.06 15.17
N ASP A 226 7.87 4.18 16.45
CA ASP A 226 8.86 3.34 17.17
C ASP A 226 8.40 1.90 17.32
N THR A 227 7.10 1.69 17.44
CA THR A 227 6.49 0.34 17.54
C THR A 227 5.73 -0.08 16.28
N GLY A 228 5.84 0.69 15.18
CA GLY A 228 5.21 0.39 13.90
C GLY A 228 3.70 0.67 13.86
N LYS A 229 3.19 1.51 14.76
CA LYS A 229 1.75 1.84 14.81
C LYS A 229 1.31 2.86 13.76
N GLY A 230 2.24 3.38 12.98
CA GLY A 230 1.93 4.23 11.85
C GLY A 230 2.17 5.71 12.09
N ILE A 231 1.49 6.55 11.31
CA ILE A 231 1.86 7.96 11.14
C ILE A 231 1.63 8.82 12.39
N GLU A 232 0.58 8.56 13.17
CA GLU A 232 0.36 9.31 14.41
C GLU A 232 1.50 9.08 15.41
N GLU A 233 1.94 7.83 15.58
CA GLU A 233 3.10 7.52 16.43
C GLU A 233 4.36 8.18 15.91
N HIS A 234 4.57 8.21 14.60
CA HIS A 234 5.73 8.84 13.96
C HIS A 234 5.87 10.33 14.33
N PHE A 235 4.75 11.05 14.37
CA PHE A 235 4.73 12.47 14.75
C PHE A 235 4.47 12.72 16.23
N GLY A 236 4.42 11.68 17.08
CA GLY A 236 4.11 11.82 18.51
C GLY A 236 2.70 12.37 18.77
N MET A 237 1.79 12.12 17.87
CA MET A 237 0.38 12.55 17.94
C MET A 237 -0.53 11.37 18.29
N GLU A 238 -1.66 11.64 18.91
CA GLU A 238 -2.66 10.61 19.24
C GLU A 238 -4.08 11.13 18.98
N ASN A 239 -4.91 10.27 18.39
CA ASN A 239 -6.34 10.52 18.14
C ASN A 239 -6.62 11.84 17.39
N VAL A 240 -5.75 12.17 16.42
CA VAL A 240 -5.89 13.38 15.58
C VAL A 240 -6.44 13.07 14.18
N VAL A 241 -6.44 11.81 13.80
CA VAL A 241 -7.02 11.30 12.55
C VAL A 241 -8.38 10.69 12.86
N ASP A 242 -9.44 11.21 12.22
CA ASP A 242 -10.81 10.74 12.47
C ASP A 242 -11.05 9.32 11.93
N ILE A 243 -10.45 9.01 10.78
CA ILE A 243 -10.66 7.74 10.07
C ILE A 243 -9.30 7.19 9.65
N LYS A 244 -8.85 6.13 10.32
CA LYS A 244 -7.59 5.45 10.06
C LYS A 244 -7.86 4.24 9.19
N MET A 245 -7.46 4.30 7.93
CA MET A 245 -7.55 3.17 7.01
C MET A 245 -6.24 2.40 7.00
N GLY A 246 -6.30 1.08 6.93
CA GLY A 246 -5.13 0.24 6.71
C GLY A 246 -5.43 -0.98 5.85
N THR A 247 -4.36 -1.63 5.39
CA THR A 247 -4.46 -2.89 4.62
C THR A 247 -3.89 -4.07 5.40
N LEU A 248 -4.45 -5.25 5.14
CA LEU A 248 -3.99 -6.53 5.68
C LEU A 248 -3.15 -7.32 4.66
N SER A 249 -2.66 -6.66 3.58
CA SER A 249 -1.99 -7.34 2.46
C SER A 249 -0.58 -6.82 2.16
N LYS A 250 0.08 -6.21 3.13
CA LYS A 250 1.45 -5.66 3.00
C LYS A 250 2.31 -6.09 4.20
N THR A 251 2.59 -5.21 5.16
CA THR A 251 3.26 -5.60 6.42
C THR A 251 2.56 -6.78 7.07
N ILE A 252 1.23 -6.73 7.12
CA ILE A 252 0.39 -7.85 7.52
C ILE A 252 0.32 -8.83 6.34
N PRO A 253 0.83 -10.07 6.45
CA PRO A 253 0.90 -11.01 5.34
C PRO A 253 -0.41 -11.78 5.15
N SER A 254 -1.49 -11.06 4.83
CA SER A 254 -2.83 -11.61 4.66
C SER A 254 -3.54 -10.97 3.46
N VAL A 255 -4.85 -10.91 3.48
CA VAL A 255 -5.72 -10.19 2.54
C VAL A 255 -6.78 -9.44 3.33
N GLY A 256 -7.12 -8.25 2.89
CA GLY A 256 -8.16 -7.44 3.51
C GLY A 256 -7.75 -5.99 3.67
N GLY A 257 -8.64 -5.23 4.27
CA GLY A 257 -8.40 -3.89 4.73
C GLY A 257 -9.26 -3.60 5.95
N TYR A 258 -9.02 -2.49 6.60
CA TYR A 258 -9.77 -2.10 7.78
C TYR A 258 -9.94 -0.58 7.89
N ILE A 259 -10.92 -0.18 8.67
CA ILE A 259 -11.05 1.16 9.24
C ILE A 259 -11.00 1.03 10.75
N ALA A 260 -10.25 1.92 11.40
CA ALA A 260 -10.24 2.12 12.83
C ALA A 260 -10.65 3.56 13.14
N SER A 261 -11.66 3.74 14.03
CA SER A 261 -12.29 5.05 14.30
C SER A 261 -13.09 5.02 15.60
N SER A 262 -13.96 6.02 15.81
CA SER A 262 -14.94 6.00 16.89
C SER A 262 -16.03 4.93 16.66
N GLU A 263 -16.69 4.51 17.75
CA GLU A 263 -17.77 3.52 17.67
C GLU A 263 -18.93 4.00 16.79
N GLU A 264 -19.23 5.30 16.76
CA GLU A 264 -20.29 5.88 15.93
C GLU A 264 -19.97 5.75 14.44
N VAL A 265 -18.72 6.06 14.04
CA VAL A 265 -18.28 5.92 12.65
C VAL A 265 -18.29 4.46 12.22
N ILE A 266 -17.80 3.56 13.06
CA ILE A 266 -17.78 2.12 12.76
C ILE A 266 -19.22 1.57 12.70
N THR A 267 -20.09 1.96 13.60
CA THR A 267 -21.51 1.59 13.57
C THR A 267 -22.19 2.09 12.31
N TYR A 268 -21.94 3.34 11.92
CA TYR A 268 -22.45 3.89 10.66
C TYR A 268 -21.96 3.07 9.46
N LEU A 269 -20.64 2.90 9.33
CA LEU A 269 -20.03 2.17 8.19
C LEU A 269 -20.53 0.72 8.12
N ARG A 270 -20.71 0.05 9.24
CA ARG A 270 -21.24 -1.33 9.29
C ARG A 270 -22.63 -1.45 8.65
N HIS A 271 -23.45 -0.40 8.69
CA HIS A 271 -24.82 -0.41 8.19
C HIS A 271 -25.02 0.23 6.83
N VAL A 272 -24.01 0.98 6.30
CA VAL A 272 -24.14 1.67 5.00
C VAL A 272 -23.13 1.21 3.97
N SER A 273 -21.98 0.64 4.37
CA SER A 273 -20.92 0.25 3.46
C SER A 273 -21.35 -0.91 2.56
N ARG A 274 -21.55 -0.62 1.28
CA ARG A 274 -22.01 -1.64 0.31
C ARG A 274 -21.07 -2.84 0.24
N ALA A 275 -19.77 -2.61 0.28
CA ALA A 275 -18.79 -3.69 0.23
C ALA A 275 -18.77 -4.55 1.50
N TYR A 276 -19.18 -4.03 2.65
CA TYR A 276 -19.35 -4.83 3.85
C TYR A 276 -20.63 -5.66 3.78
N ILE A 277 -21.72 -5.06 3.31
CA ILE A 277 -23.06 -5.68 3.29
C ILE A 277 -23.16 -6.73 2.17
N PHE A 278 -22.50 -6.54 1.03
CA PHE A 278 -22.70 -7.36 -0.17
C PHE A 278 -21.47 -8.18 -0.61
N SER A 279 -20.37 -8.17 0.18
CA SER A 279 -19.22 -9.05 -0.06
C SER A 279 -19.10 -10.12 1.01
N ALA A 280 -18.61 -11.31 0.63
CA ALA A 280 -18.27 -12.36 1.59
C ALA A 280 -17.25 -11.87 2.62
N ALA A 281 -17.36 -12.39 3.84
CA ALA A 281 -16.43 -12.10 4.92
C ALA A 281 -15.01 -12.63 4.60
N LEU A 282 -14.00 -12.09 5.28
CA LEU A 282 -12.64 -12.61 5.20
C LEU A 282 -12.61 -14.11 5.53
N PRO A 283 -11.89 -14.94 4.76
CA PRO A 283 -11.70 -16.34 5.10
C PRO A 283 -11.04 -16.50 6.47
N PRO A 284 -11.38 -17.55 7.24
CA PRO A 284 -10.87 -17.75 8.60
C PRO A 284 -9.34 -17.73 8.70
N ALA A 285 -8.65 -18.39 7.76
CA ALA A 285 -7.19 -18.43 7.74
C ALA A 285 -6.59 -17.01 7.59
N GLN A 286 -7.19 -16.17 6.76
CA GLN A 286 -6.71 -14.80 6.54
C GLN A 286 -6.98 -13.89 7.73
N ALA A 287 -8.13 -14.03 8.37
CA ALA A 287 -8.46 -13.28 9.57
C ALA A 287 -7.52 -13.66 10.74
N ALA A 288 -7.27 -14.97 10.95
CA ALA A 288 -6.34 -15.45 11.97
C ALA A 288 -4.88 -15.02 11.71
N ALA A 289 -4.43 -15.11 10.47
CA ALA A 289 -3.09 -14.66 10.08
C ALA A 289 -2.91 -13.16 10.35
N ALA A 290 -3.90 -12.35 9.99
CA ALA A 290 -3.87 -10.92 10.23
C ALA A 290 -3.85 -10.60 11.75
N ASN A 291 -4.70 -11.26 12.53
CA ASN A 291 -4.75 -11.09 13.99
C ASN A 291 -3.40 -11.40 14.65
N GLU A 292 -2.82 -12.54 14.31
CA GLU A 292 -1.52 -12.94 14.86
C GLU A 292 -0.38 -12.03 14.39
N ALA A 293 -0.45 -11.49 13.16
CA ALA A 293 0.55 -10.56 12.65
C ALA A 293 0.62 -9.26 13.46
N PHE A 294 -0.51 -8.70 13.90
CA PHE A 294 -0.51 -7.54 14.80
C PHE A 294 0.17 -7.85 16.14
N ARG A 295 -0.06 -9.05 16.70
CA ARG A 295 0.61 -9.50 17.93
C ARG A 295 2.12 -9.64 17.72
N VAL A 296 2.54 -10.27 16.61
CA VAL A 296 3.98 -10.40 16.28
C VAL A 296 4.66 -9.05 16.14
N ILE A 297 4.00 -8.04 15.53
CA ILE A 297 4.58 -6.68 15.44
C ILE A 297 4.86 -6.11 16.84
N LEU A 298 3.95 -6.29 17.80
CA LEU A 298 4.12 -5.80 19.16
C LEU A 298 5.16 -6.61 19.96
N ASP A 299 5.23 -7.92 19.75
CA ASP A 299 6.13 -8.83 20.45
C ASP A 299 7.57 -8.76 19.91
N GLU A 300 7.76 -8.35 18.66
CA GLU A 300 9.04 -8.34 17.97
C GLU A 300 9.43 -6.93 17.46
N PRO A 301 9.54 -5.91 18.35
CA PRO A 301 9.80 -4.50 17.96
C PRO A 301 11.15 -4.33 17.26
N TRP A 302 12.10 -5.25 17.47
CA TRP A 302 13.37 -5.27 16.77
C TRP A 302 13.23 -5.27 15.23
N ARG A 303 12.10 -5.75 14.68
CA ARG A 303 11.86 -5.73 13.24
C ARG A 303 11.69 -4.31 12.71
N THR A 304 10.99 -3.45 13.44
CA THR A 304 10.84 -2.04 13.06
C THR A 304 12.18 -1.31 13.12
N GLU A 305 12.99 -1.58 14.14
CA GLU A 305 14.34 -1.03 14.26
C GLU A 305 15.24 -1.48 13.11
N LYS A 306 15.24 -2.79 12.81
CA LYS A 306 16.01 -3.37 11.69
C LYS A 306 15.55 -2.83 10.34
N LEU A 307 14.24 -2.67 10.14
CA LEU A 307 13.70 -2.04 8.91
C LEU A 307 14.24 -0.61 8.74
N ARG A 308 14.23 0.18 9.81
CA ARG A 308 14.75 1.56 9.81
C ARG A 308 16.24 1.58 9.44
N ALA A 309 17.05 0.76 10.10
CA ALA A 309 18.48 0.65 9.81
C ALA A 309 18.75 0.22 8.36
N ASN A 310 18.03 -0.77 7.86
CA ASN A 310 18.12 -1.23 6.47
C ASN A 310 17.70 -0.14 5.47
N THR A 311 16.67 0.62 5.79
CA THR A 311 16.18 1.75 4.98
C THR A 311 17.25 2.85 4.89
N GLU A 312 17.82 3.25 6.02
CA GLU A 312 18.89 4.26 6.08
C GLU A 312 20.13 3.83 5.28
N GLN A 313 20.55 2.56 5.44
CA GLN A 313 21.67 1.99 4.69
C GLN A 313 21.39 2.05 3.19
N PHE A 314 20.21 1.62 2.74
CA PHE A 314 19.88 1.52 1.33
C PHE A 314 19.73 2.88 0.66
N ILE A 315 18.97 3.80 1.27
CA ILE A 315 18.82 5.18 0.76
C ILE A 315 20.17 5.90 0.74
N GLY A 316 20.90 5.87 1.86
CA GLY A 316 22.21 6.54 1.97
C GLY A 316 23.23 5.98 0.97
N GLY A 317 23.28 4.65 0.84
CA GLY A 317 24.17 3.98 -0.07
C GLY A 317 23.88 4.25 -1.55
N LEU A 318 22.61 4.29 -1.96
CA LEU A 318 22.21 4.64 -3.33
C LEU A 318 22.52 6.11 -3.66
N LYS A 319 22.22 7.04 -2.75
CA LYS A 319 22.54 8.48 -2.92
C LYS A 319 24.06 8.70 -3.05
N GLN A 320 24.86 8.02 -2.25
CA GLN A 320 26.34 8.09 -2.34
C GLN A 320 26.89 7.56 -3.67
N ARG A 321 26.18 6.61 -4.30
CA ARG A 321 26.51 6.06 -5.61
C ARG A 321 25.99 6.90 -6.79
N GLY A 322 25.29 8.00 -6.50
CA GLY A 322 24.82 8.97 -7.50
C GLY A 322 23.38 8.76 -7.99
N PHE A 323 22.64 7.82 -7.43
CA PHE A 323 21.23 7.62 -7.81
C PHE A 323 20.31 8.69 -7.22
N ASP A 324 19.36 9.13 -8.03
CA ASP A 324 18.22 9.91 -7.58
C ASP A 324 17.17 8.96 -6.97
N THR A 325 16.90 9.14 -5.69
CA THR A 325 15.88 8.39 -4.92
C THR A 325 14.69 9.25 -4.53
N LEU A 326 14.52 10.40 -5.17
CA LEU A 326 13.52 11.41 -4.84
C LEU A 326 13.61 11.84 -3.35
N LEU A 327 12.45 12.16 -2.77
CA LEU A 327 12.34 12.59 -1.37
C LEU A 327 11.97 11.43 -0.43
N THR A 328 12.27 10.18 -0.81
CA THR A 328 11.90 9.04 0.03
C THR A 328 12.54 9.10 1.41
N GLU A 329 11.74 8.75 2.40
CA GLU A 329 12.12 8.63 3.82
C GLU A 329 11.78 7.25 4.39
N THR A 330 11.24 6.35 3.55
CA THR A 330 10.72 5.05 3.99
C THR A 330 11.37 3.88 3.25
N ALA A 331 10.97 2.66 3.60
CA ALA A 331 11.45 1.44 2.96
C ALA A 331 11.07 1.31 1.46
N ILE A 332 10.24 2.21 0.94
CA ILE A 332 9.94 2.33 -0.47
C ILE A 332 10.96 3.25 -1.09
N VAL A 333 11.88 2.71 -1.89
CA VAL A 333 12.99 3.48 -2.45
C VAL A 333 12.90 3.48 -3.97
N PRO A 334 12.44 4.58 -4.57
CA PRO A 334 12.53 4.77 -6.01
C PRO A 334 13.99 4.94 -6.44
N ILE A 335 14.37 4.27 -7.51
CA ILE A 335 15.66 4.47 -8.18
C ILE A 335 15.34 5.02 -9.57
N VAL A 336 15.43 6.33 -9.73
CA VAL A 336 15.01 7.01 -10.96
C VAL A 336 15.93 6.63 -12.12
N CYS A 337 15.33 6.21 -13.22
CA CYS A 337 16.03 5.77 -14.44
C CYS A 337 15.82 6.76 -15.60
N GLY A 338 14.84 7.64 -15.52
CA GLY A 338 14.44 8.56 -16.61
C GLY A 338 13.46 7.90 -17.57
N GLU A 339 13.95 7.33 -18.67
CA GLU A 339 13.11 6.71 -19.70
C GLU A 339 12.70 5.27 -19.37
N ASP A 340 11.55 4.83 -19.92
CA ASP A 340 10.98 3.49 -19.69
C ASP A 340 11.99 2.37 -20.04
N ASP A 341 12.71 2.50 -21.17
CA ASP A 341 13.68 1.51 -21.62
C ASP A 341 14.87 1.37 -20.67
N MET A 342 15.27 2.45 -19.99
CA MET A 342 16.33 2.42 -18.98
C MET A 342 15.87 1.66 -17.74
N ALA A 343 14.62 1.85 -17.29
CA ALA A 343 14.06 1.11 -16.17
C ALA A 343 13.96 -0.40 -16.47
N TYR A 344 13.54 -0.78 -17.68
CA TYR A 344 13.56 -2.18 -18.12
C TYR A 344 14.98 -2.75 -18.18
N SER A 345 15.95 -2.01 -18.71
CA SER A 345 17.34 -2.45 -18.83
C SER A 345 17.99 -2.64 -17.47
N LEU A 346 17.75 -1.72 -16.52
CA LEU A 346 18.25 -1.84 -15.15
C LEU A 346 17.58 -3.02 -14.42
N THR A 347 16.27 -3.26 -14.63
CA THR A 347 15.57 -4.44 -14.12
C THR A 347 16.21 -5.74 -14.63
N ARG A 348 16.48 -5.83 -15.94
CA ARG A 348 17.14 -6.99 -16.55
C ARG A 348 18.50 -7.25 -15.90
N ALA A 349 19.36 -6.24 -15.87
CA ALA A 349 20.69 -6.36 -15.29
C ALA A 349 20.67 -6.77 -13.81
N SER A 350 19.70 -6.26 -13.04
CA SER A 350 19.50 -6.63 -11.64
C SER A 350 19.05 -8.08 -11.50
N GLN A 351 18.06 -8.52 -12.27
CA GLN A 351 17.56 -9.90 -12.20
C GLN A 351 18.57 -10.93 -12.73
N GLU A 352 19.43 -10.57 -13.68
CA GLU A 352 20.57 -11.41 -14.13
C GLU A 352 21.60 -11.66 -13.02
N LYS A 353 21.62 -10.81 -12.00
CA LYS A 353 22.46 -10.89 -10.80
C LYS A 353 21.66 -11.29 -9.54
N ASP A 354 20.55 -11.96 -9.71
CA ASP A 354 19.72 -12.49 -8.65
C ASP A 354 19.09 -11.44 -7.70
N ILE A 355 18.89 -10.21 -8.18
CA ILE A 355 18.15 -9.16 -7.48
C ILE A 355 16.77 -9.01 -8.13
N PHE A 356 15.72 -9.46 -7.41
CA PHE A 356 14.33 -9.35 -7.88
C PHE A 356 13.78 -7.97 -7.57
N VAL A 357 13.80 -7.11 -8.56
CA VAL A 357 13.23 -5.75 -8.55
C VAL A 357 12.41 -5.54 -9.81
N LEU A 358 11.44 -4.63 -9.78
CA LEU A 358 10.51 -4.41 -10.88
C LEU A 358 10.52 -2.96 -11.34
N PRO A 359 10.32 -2.72 -12.65
CA PRO A 359 10.21 -1.38 -13.20
C PRO A 359 8.82 -0.80 -12.96
N VAL A 360 8.76 0.51 -12.73
CA VAL A 360 7.54 1.31 -12.78
C VAL A 360 7.73 2.34 -13.87
N VAL A 361 6.86 2.26 -14.88
CA VAL A 361 6.95 3.00 -16.13
C VAL A 361 5.65 3.74 -16.44
N SER A 362 5.65 4.59 -17.45
CA SER A 362 4.44 5.28 -17.92
C SER A 362 3.32 4.28 -18.29
N PRO A 363 2.04 4.54 -17.93
CA PRO A 363 1.48 5.76 -17.32
C PRO A 363 1.41 5.72 -15.77
N ALA A 364 2.01 4.72 -15.10
CA ALA A 364 2.00 4.63 -13.63
C ALA A 364 2.83 5.75 -12.97
N VAL A 365 3.83 6.26 -13.70
CA VAL A 365 4.62 7.46 -13.38
C VAL A 365 4.65 8.39 -14.59
N PRO A 366 4.95 9.70 -14.43
CA PRO A 366 5.10 10.60 -15.56
C PRO A 366 6.22 10.17 -16.53
N GLU A 367 6.09 10.54 -17.81
CA GLU A 367 7.16 10.36 -18.80
C GLU A 367 8.47 11.02 -18.32
N GLY A 368 9.60 10.37 -18.55
CA GLY A 368 10.91 10.81 -18.05
C GLY A 368 11.15 10.52 -16.56
N MET A 369 10.21 9.88 -15.87
CA MET A 369 10.27 9.55 -14.44
C MET A 369 10.18 8.04 -14.17
N ALA A 370 10.47 7.22 -15.19
CA ALA A 370 10.54 5.77 -15.00
C ALA A 370 11.60 5.40 -13.96
N ARG A 371 11.32 4.39 -13.17
CA ARG A 371 12.15 4.01 -12.02
C ARG A 371 12.08 2.53 -11.72
N LEU A 372 13.04 2.00 -10.98
CA LEU A 372 12.80 0.80 -10.20
C LEU A 372 12.14 1.20 -8.89
N ARG A 373 11.10 0.48 -8.50
CA ARG A 373 10.53 0.60 -7.16
C ARG A 373 11.13 -0.49 -6.28
N ALA A 374 12.25 -0.16 -5.66
CA ALA A 374 12.91 -1.07 -4.73
C ALA A 374 12.29 -0.96 -3.33
N THR A 375 12.29 -2.05 -2.60
CA THR A 375 11.81 -2.12 -1.22
C THR A 375 12.78 -2.95 -0.41
N VAL A 376 13.31 -2.39 0.67
CA VAL A 376 14.01 -3.15 1.71
C VAL A 376 13.03 -3.60 2.77
N THR A 377 13.38 -4.67 3.47
CA THR A 377 12.56 -5.27 4.53
C THR A 377 13.43 -5.57 5.76
N ALA A 378 12.80 -5.81 6.89
CA ALA A 378 13.51 -6.29 8.09
C ALA A 378 14.13 -7.69 7.90
N ALA A 379 13.74 -8.42 6.87
CA ALA A 379 14.29 -9.74 6.56
C ALA A 379 15.61 -9.70 5.79
N HIS A 380 15.98 -8.55 5.19
CA HIS A 380 17.29 -8.41 4.54
C HIS A 380 18.42 -8.30 5.56
N GLU A 381 19.56 -8.90 5.23
CA GLU A 381 20.80 -8.70 5.95
C GLU A 381 21.62 -7.57 5.30
N GLN A 382 22.52 -6.96 6.07
CA GLN A 382 23.29 -5.79 5.62
C GLN A 382 24.17 -6.06 4.39
N ASP A 383 24.75 -7.26 4.31
CA ASP A 383 25.55 -7.69 3.18
C ASP A 383 24.72 -7.93 1.91
N GLU A 384 23.48 -8.40 2.05
CA GLU A 384 22.54 -8.53 0.94
C GLU A 384 22.15 -7.16 0.36
N ILE A 385 21.94 -6.17 1.24
CA ILE A 385 21.65 -4.78 0.84
C ILE A 385 22.85 -4.19 0.11
N GLU A 386 24.07 -4.37 0.65
CA GLU A 386 25.31 -3.90 0.02
C GLU A 386 25.52 -4.56 -1.36
N TYR A 387 25.28 -5.87 -1.45
CA TYR A 387 25.35 -6.59 -2.73
C TYR A 387 24.36 -6.01 -3.76
N ALA A 388 23.11 -5.79 -3.37
CA ALA A 388 22.10 -5.23 -4.26
C ALA A 388 22.48 -3.83 -4.76
N MET A 389 22.99 -2.96 -3.88
CA MET A 389 23.47 -1.64 -4.27
C MET A 389 24.64 -1.70 -5.25
N ASN A 390 25.57 -2.61 -5.05
CA ASN A 390 26.72 -2.79 -5.97
C ASN A 390 26.29 -3.28 -7.35
N VAL A 391 25.31 -4.21 -7.41
CA VAL A 391 24.73 -4.69 -8.68
C VAL A 391 24.04 -3.55 -9.42
N VAL A 392 23.22 -2.75 -8.72
CA VAL A 392 22.51 -1.62 -9.32
C VAL A 392 23.49 -0.52 -9.76
N GLU A 393 24.56 -0.27 -9.00
CA GLU A 393 25.62 0.69 -9.35
C GLU A 393 26.35 0.29 -10.62
N GLU A 394 26.82 -0.97 -10.71
CA GLU A 394 27.51 -1.48 -11.91
C GLU A 394 26.63 -1.32 -13.15
N ALA A 395 25.36 -1.73 -13.03
CA ALA A 395 24.39 -1.62 -14.11
C ALA A 395 24.05 -0.17 -14.45
N GLY A 396 23.87 0.69 -13.44
CA GLY A 396 23.57 2.12 -13.63
C GLY A 396 24.65 2.86 -14.38
N LYS A 397 25.92 2.62 -14.02
CA LYS A 397 27.08 3.17 -14.74
C LYS A 397 27.15 2.69 -16.20
N LYS A 398 26.92 1.40 -16.42
CA LYS A 398 26.94 0.82 -17.78
C LYS A 398 25.83 1.36 -18.67
N LEU A 399 24.69 1.69 -18.09
CA LEU A 399 23.53 2.24 -18.80
C LEU A 399 23.57 3.78 -18.91
N GLY A 400 24.49 4.45 -18.21
CA GLY A 400 24.57 5.91 -18.18
C GLY A 400 23.47 6.58 -17.37
N ILE A 401 22.93 5.89 -16.38
CA ILE A 401 21.95 6.45 -15.43
C ILE A 401 22.66 7.29 -14.37
N ILE A 402 23.87 6.88 -13.98
CA ILE A 402 24.77 7.58 -13.04
C ILE A 402 26.16 7.68 -13.61
#